data_d156fe59b65beac25b9010f86b15fb71
#
_entry.id   d156fe59b65beac25b9010f86b15fb71
#
_cell.length_a   1.000
_cell.length_b   1.000
_cell.length_c   1.000
_cell.angle_alpha   90.00
_cell.angle_beta   90.00
_cell.angle_gamma   90.00
#
_symmetry.space_group_name_H-M   'P 1'
#
loop_
_entity.id
_entity.type
_entity.pdbx_description
1 polymer ?
#
loop_
_entity_poly.entity_id
_entity_poly.type
_entity_poly.pdbx_seq_one_letter_code
_entity_poly.pdbx_strand_id
1 'polypeptide(L)'
;KRQGYDDAPIGHAEIIFENVRVPLDNILLGEGRGFEIAQGRLGPGRMHHCMRLIGAAQRSLELACHRANSRTTFGRLLSKHQSVREDISKCFSEIEMARLLLLKACHKIDTQGVPASVDMIAATKTTIPFLVQKVIDRCMQIHGAGGLTEDYMMAEAYNYARWCRQADGPDQVHQMALGKQIIDRFSG
;
A
#
# COMPACT_ATOMS: atom_id res chain seq x y z
N LYS A 1 2.06 8.90 23.70
CA LYS A 1 3.04 9.57 22.81
C LYS A 1 2.75 9.17 21.38
N ARG A 2 2.58 10.15 20.47
CA ARG A 2 2.46 9.89 19.03
C ARG A 2 3.78 9.45 18.44
N GLN A 3 3.73 8.51 17.53
CA GLN A 3 4.91 7.96 16.85
C GLN A 3 4.86 8.28 15.36
N GLY A 4 5.90 8.93 14.85
CA GLY A 4 6.13 9.13 13.42
C GLY A 4 5.23 10.16 12.71
N TYR A 5 5.27 10.12 11.41
CA TYR A 5 4.55 11.00 10.46
C TYR A 5 3.41 10.28 9.74
N ASP A 6 3.03 9.10 10.22
CA ASP A 6 1.99 8.30 9.61
C ASP A 6 0.61 8.72 10.12
N ASP A 7 -0.34 8.77 9.22
CA ASP A 7 -1.77 8.83 9.45
C ASP A 7 -2.21 9.88 10.51
N ALA A 8 -1.59 11.07 10.52
CA ALA A 8 -2.04 12.18 11.36
C ALA A 8 -3.41 12.70 10.88
N PRO A 9 -4.34 13.05 11.78
CA PRO A 9 -4.23 13.17 13.24
C PRO A 9 -4.39 11.86 14.02
N ILE A 10 -4.76 10.76 13.39
CA ILE A 10 -5.05 9.47 14.02
C ILE A 10 -3.76 8.84 14.55
N GLY A 11 -2.84 8.47 13.66
CA GLY A 11 -1.49 8.01 13.97
C GLY A 11 -1.40 6.79 14.87
N HIS A 12 -0.18 6.43 15.23
CA HIS A 12 0.12 5.37 16.18
C HIS A 12 0.54 5.94 17.54
N ALA A 13 0.21 5.25 18.63
CA ALA A 13 0.48 5.67 19.97
C ALA A 13 1.02 4.51 20.82
N GLU A 14 1.85 4.86 21.82
CA GLU A 14 2.15 3.97 22.93
C GLU A 14 0.96 3.98 23.90
N ILE A 15 0.46 2.80 24.24
CA ILE A 15 -0.69 2.62 25.14
C ILE A 15 -0.22 1.85 26.36
N ILE A 16 -0.52 2.37 27.54
CA ILE A 16 -0.20 1.74 28.83
C ILE A 16 -1.53 1.33 29.48
N PHE A 17 -1.61 0.08 29.88
CA PHE A 17 -2.78 -0.46 30.62
C PHE A 17 -2.40 -0.63 32.10
N GLU A 18 -3.04 0.12 32.98
CA GLU A 18 -2.81 0.06 34.43
C GLU A 18 -4.05 -0.43 35.14
N ASN A 19 -4.03 -1.67 35.64
CA ASN A 19 -5.14 -2.27 36.42
C ASN A 19 -6.53 -2.17 35.73
N VAL A 20 -6.56 -2.23 34.40
CA VAL A 20 -7.80 -2.15 33.62
C VAL A 20 -8.61 -3.43 33.86
N ARG A 21 -9.84 -3.28 34.35
CA ARG A 21 -10.80 -4.38 34.53
C ARG A 21 -11.88 -4.31 33.46
N VAL A 22 -12.15 -5.45 32.85
CA VAL A 22 -13.19 -5.60 31.84
C VAL A 22 -14.06 -6.82 32.18
N PRO A 23 -15.34 -6.87 31.75
CA PRO A 23 -16.17 -8.06 31.88
C PRO A 23 -15.53 -9.26 31.19
N LEU A 24 -15.74 -10.46 31.77
CA LEU A 24 -15.20 -11.71 31.20
C LEU A 24 -15.71 -11.97 29.78
N ASP A 25 -16.93 -11.61 29.50
CA ASP A 25 -17.59 -11.76 28.19
C ASP A 25 -16.92 -10.93 27.07
N ASN A 26 -15.99 -10.00 27.42
CA ASN A 26 -15.20 -9.27 26.45
C ASN A 26 -14.03 -10.10 25.87
N ILE A 27 -13.79 -11.30 26.38
CA ILE A 27 -12.78 -12.21 25.81
C ILE A 27 -13.27 -12.74 24.46
N LEU A 28 -12.53 -12.45 23.41
CA LEU A 28 -12.79 -12.97 22.07
C LEU A 28 -12.06 -14.31 21.88
N LEU A 29 -12.75 -15.35 21.39
CA LEU A 29 -12.25 -16.69 21.11
C LEU A 29 -11.68 -17.46 22.32
N GLY A 30 -11.28 -16.81 23.40
CA GLY A 30 -10.66 -17.42 24.58
C GLY A 30 -9.26 -16.89 24.88
N GLU A 31 -8.74 -17.24 26.05
CA GLU A 31 -7.43 -16.81 26.53
C GLU A 31 -6.29 -17.34 25.62
N GLY A 32 -5.26 -16.52 25.45
CA GLY A 32 -4.06 -16.86 24.64
C GLY A 32 -4.26 -16.83 23.12
N ARG A 33 -5.47 -16.54 22.59
CA ARG A 33 -5.79 -16.60 21.16
C ARG A 33 -5.68 -15.23 20.43
N GLY A 34 -5.07 -14.24 21.05
CA GLY A 34 -4.94 -12.88 20.48
C GLY A 34 -4.24 -12.85 19.13
N PHE A 35 -3.22 -13.67 18.90
CA PHE A 35 -2.52 -13.75 17.62
C PHE A 35 -3.42 -14.30 16.49
N GLU A 36 -4.24 -15.30 16.78
CA GLU A 36 -5.21 -15.85 15.82
C GLU A 36 -6.23 -14.81 15.40
N ILE A 37 -6.76 -14.05 16.38
CA ILE A 37 -7.70 -12.95 16.14
C ILE A 37 -7.03 -11.91 15.23
N ALA A 38 -5.79 -11.51 15.53
CA ALA A 38 -5.04 -10.55 14.74
C ALA A 38 -4.86 -11.04 13.28
N GLN A 39 -4.46 -12.30 13.06
CA GLN A 39 -4.27 -12.85 11.71
C GLN A 39 -5.58 -12.92 10.91
N GLY A 40 -6.69 -13.29 11.54
CA GLY A 40 -8.00 -13.30 10.89
C GLY A 40 -8.43 -11.91 10.40
N ARG A 41 -8.11 -10.86 11.16
CA ARG A 41 -8.40 -9.47 10.80
C ARG A 41 -7.41 -8.93 9.76
N LEU A 42 -6.13 -9.27 9.85
CA LEU A 42 -5.07 -8.68 9.02
C LEU A 42 -5.08 -9.19 7.57
N GLY A 43 -5.57 -10.38 7.29
CA GLY A 43 -5.68 -10.92 5.92
C GLY A 43 -6.44 -9.97 4.99
N PRO A 44 -7.73 -9.72 5.23
CA PRO A 44 -8.53 -8.73 4.49
C PRO A 44 -7.98 -7.31 4.60
N GLY A 45 -7.46 -6.92 5.76
CA GLY A 45 -6.85 -5.61 6.00
C GLY A 45 -5.72 -5.28 5.03
N ARG A 46 -4.88 -6.26 4.71
CA ARG A 46 -3.80 -6.12 3.73
C ARG A 46 -4.32 -5.80 2.32
N MET A 47 -5.44 -6.39 1.92
CA MET A 47 -6.08 -6.09 0.63
C MET A 47 -6.65 -4.67 0.61
N HIS A 48 -7.25 -4.22 1.71
CA HIS A 48 -7.74 -2.84 1.86
C HIS A 48 -6.60 -1.81 1.74
N HIS A 49 -5.44 -2.06 2.34
CA HIS A 49 -4.28 -1.18 2.17
C HIS A 49 -3.86 -1.09 0.70
N CYS A 50 -3.74 -2.23 0.02
CA CYS A 50 -3.36 -2.27 -1.39
C CYS A 50 -4.36 -1.55 -2.28
N MET A 51 -5.66 -1.71 -2.04
CA MET A 51 -6.73 -1.04 -2.79
C MET A 51 -6.66 0.49 -2.64
N ARG A 52 -6.53 0.99 -1.41
CA ARG A 52 -6.38 2.43 -1.16
C ARG A 52 -5.14 3.01 -1.81
N LEU A 53 -4.03 2.28 -1.77
CA LEU A 53 -2.78 2.69 -2.40
C LEU A 53 -2.92 2.80 -3.93
N ILE A 54 -3.60 1.86 -4.59
CA ILE A 54 -3.87 1.96 -6.03
C ILE A 54 -4.71 3.20 -6.35
N GLY A 55 -5.72 3.50 -5.52
CA GLY A 55 -6.52 4.72 -5.66
C GLY A 55 -5.67 5.99 -5.53
N ALA A 56 -4.75 6.03 -4.56
CA ALA A 56 -3.83 7.15 -4.38
C ALA A 56 -2.86 7.31 -5.57
N ALA A 57 -2.34 6.20 -6.11
CA ALA A 57 -1.49 6.21 -7.30
C ALA A 57 -2.25 6.71 -8.53
N GLN A 58 -3.47 6.24 -8.74
CA GLN A 58 -4.35 6.70 -9.82
C GLN A 58 -4.61 8.20 -9.74
N ARG A 59 -4.96 8.70 -8.55
CA ARG A 59 -5.19 10.13 -8.34
C ARG A 59 -3.93 10.95 -8.56
N SER A 60 -2.78 10.46 -8.14
CA SER A 60 -1.48 11.12 -8.37
C SER A 60 -1.16 11.22 -9.86
N LEU A 61 -1.43 10.16 -10.62
CA LEU A 61 -1.24 10.15 -12.08
C LEU A 61 -2.15 11.18 -12.78
N GLU A 62 -3.42 11.26 -12.40
CA GLU A 62 -4.37 12.24 -12.93
C GLU A 62 -3.88 13.68 -12.71
N LEU A 63 -3.46 13.99 -11.47
CA LEU A 63 -2.90 15.29 -11.13
C LEU A 63 -1.62 15.59 -11.92
N ALA A 64 -0.75 14.60 -12.10
CA ALA A 64 0.47 14.73 -12.91
C ALA A 64 0.15 15.01 -14.39
N CYS A 65 -0.88 14.38 -14.97
CA CYS A 65 -1.36 14.65 -16.32
C CYS A 65 -1.92 16.09 -16.45
N HIS A 66 -2.71 16.55 -15.49
CA HIS A 66 -3.19 17.93 -15.45
C HIS A 66 -2.03 18.91 -15.35
N ARG A 67 -1.06 18.65 -14.47
CA ARG A 67 0.15 19.47 -14.33
C ARG A 67 0.94 19.52 -15.63
N ALA A 68 1.13 18.37 -16.28
CA ALA A 68 1.88 18.28 -17.54
C ALA A 68 1.24 19.11 -18.67
N ASN A 69 -0.09 19.21 -18.69
CA ASN A 69 -0.83 19.97 -19.69
C ASN A 69 -1.00 21.47 -19.35
N SER A 70 -0.68 21.91 -18.14
CA SER A 70 -0.83 23.30 -17.72
C SER A 70 0.49 24.04 -17.52
N ARG A 71 1.59 23.32 -17.23
CA ARG A 71 2.90 23.93 -16.92
C ARG A 71 3.80 24.00 -18.14
N THR A 72 4.33 25.19 -18.42
CA THR A 72 5.36 25.43 -19.45
C THR A 72 6.73 25.53 -18.80
N THR A 73 7.73 24.82 -19.37
CA THR A 73 9.14 24.91 -19.01
C THR A 73 9.98 24.88 -20.30
N PHE A 74 11.06 25.62 -20.34
CA PHE A 74 11.93 25.71 -21.53
C PHE A 74 11.16 25.98 -22.84
N GLY A 75 10.18 26.88 -22.77
CA GLY A 75 9.41 27.34 -23.93
C GLY A 75 8.32 26.37 -24.44
N ARG A 76 8.05 25.23 -23.75
CA ARG A 76 7.01 24.28 -24.14
C ARG A 76 6.32 23.62 -22.93
N LEU A 77 5.11 23.10 -23.12
CA LEU A 77 4.37 22.36 -22.09
C LEU A 77 5.17 21.14 -21.62
N LEU A 78 5.07 20.82 -20.32
CA LEU A 78 5.68 19.60 -19.76
C LEU A 78 5.25 18.35 -20.53
N SER A 79 3.98 18.28 -20.95
CA SER A 79 3.45 17.17 -21.75
C SER A 79 4.11 16.98 -23.13
N LYS A 80 4.96 17.90 -23.57
CA LYS A 80 5.73 17.79 -24.81
C LYS A 80 7.16 17.28 -24.59
N HIS A 81 7.59 17.11 -23.33
CA HIS A 81 8.90 16.52 -23.01
C HIS A 81 8.81 15.00 -22.99
N GLN A 82 9.77 14.33 -23.65
CA GLN A 82 9.78 12.87 -23.80
C GLN A 82 9.85 12.17 -22.42
N SER A 83 10.72 12.62 -21.53
CA SER A 83 10.89 12.04 -20.20
C SER A 83 9.57 12.05 -19.38
N VAL A 84 8.80 13.14 -19.47
CA VAL A 84 7.49 13.24 -18.80
C VAL A 84 6.50 12.23 -19.36
N ARG A 85 6.47 12.05 -20.70
CA ARG A 85 5.61 11.04 -21.35
C ARG A 85 5.99 9.62 -20.97
N GLU A 86 7.30 9.33 -20.88
CA GLU A 86 7.81 8.03 -20.45
C GLU A 86 7.39 7.74 -18.99
N ASP A 87 7.53 8.71 -18.09
CA ASP A 87 7.14 8.55 -16.70
C ASP A 87 5.63 8.32 -16.55
N ILE A 88 4.80 9.07 -17.26
CA ILE A 88 3.33 8.87 -17.27
C ILE A 88 2.99 7.48 -17.81
N SER A 89 3.62 7.02 -18.88
CA SER A 89 3.41 5.67 -19.44
C SER A 89 3.78 4.58 -18.44
N LYS A 90 4.94 4.70 -17.76
CA LYS A 90 5.36 3.76 -16.70
C LYS A 90 4.36 3.76 -15.54
N CYS A 91 3.93 4.93 -15.08
CA CYS A 91 2.95 5.05 -14.00
C CYS A 91 1.64 4.34 -14.36
N PHE A 92 1.11 4.55 -15.54
CA PHE A 92 -0.12 3.89 -16.00
C PHE A 92 0.05 2.36 -15.99
N SER A 93 1.12 1.85 -16.59
CA SER A 93 1.36 0.40 -16.66
C SER A 93 1.52 -0.24 -15.28
N GLU A 94 2.26 0.40 -14.37
CA GLU A 94 2.47 -0.09 -13.01
C GLU A 94 1.15 -0.08 -12.19
N ILE A 95 0.27 0.91 -12.38
CA ILE A 95 -1.05 0.96 -11.75
C ILE A 95 -1.91 -0.21 -12.23
N GLU A 96 -1.95 -0.47 -13.55
CA GLU A 96 -2.75 -1.58 -14.10
C GLU A 96 -2.20 -2.95 -13.67
N MET A 97 -0.88 -3.15 -13.63
CA MET A 97 -0.29 -4.37 -13.07
C MET A 97 -0.68 -4.57 -11.60
N ALA A 98 -0.62 -3.52 -10.78
CA ALA A 98 -1.01 -3.56 -9.38
C ALA A 98 -2.50 -3.89 -9.21
N ARG A 99 -3.37 -3.28 -10.03
CA ARG A 99 -4.81 -3.51 -10.02
C ARG A 99 -5.16 -4.97 -10.36
N LEU A 100 -4.57 -5.51 -11.42
CA LEU A 100 -4.81 -6.88 -11.83
C LEU A 100 -4.31 -7.90 -10.80
N LEU A 101 -3.16 -7.65 -10.18
CA LEU A 101 -2.65 -8.49 -9.10
C LEU A 101 -3.59 -8.48 -7.89
N LEU A 102 -4.10 -7.31 -7.49
CA LEU A 102 -5.06 -7.18 -6.41
C LEU A 102 -6.36 -7.91 -6.72
N LEU A 103 -6.94 -7.71 -7.91
CA LEU A 103 -8.18 -8.37 -8.32
C LEU A 103 -8.04 -9.88 -8.33
N LYS A 104 -6.90 -10.41 -8.81
CA LYS A 104 -6.60 -11.84 -8.75
C LYS A 104 -6.55 -12.36 -7.30
N ALA A 105 -5.95 -11.61 -6.39
CA ALA A 105 -5.89 -11.99 -4.98
C ALA A 105 -7.29 -11.97 -4.34
N CYS A 106 -8.09 -10.94 -4.58
CA CYS A 106 -9.47 -10.84 -4.08
C CYS A 106 -10.33 -11.98 -4.62
N HIS A 107 -10.29 -12.26 -5.93
CA HIS A 107 -11.01 -13.39 -6.52
C HIS A 107 -10.64 -14.73 -5.90
N LYS A 108 -9.35 -14.96 -5.60
CA LYS A 108 -8.91 -16.17 -4.92
C LYS A 108 -9.46 -16.25 -3.49
N ILE A 109 -9.47 -15.12 -2.77
CA ILE A 109 -10.07 -15.06 -1.42
C ILE A 109 -11.56 -15.38 -1.47
N ASP A 110 -12.30 -14.80 -2.41
CA ASP A 110 -13.75 -15.00 -2.55
C ASP A 110 -14.11 -16.45 -2.90
N THR A 111 -13.28 -17.12 -3.70
CA THR A 111 -13.56 -18.47 -4.20
C THR A 111 -12.98 -19.59 -3.35
N GLN A 112 -11.86 -19.36 -2.63
CA GLN A 112 -11.11 -20.40 -1.91
C GLN A 112 -10.91 -20.07 -0.42
N GLY A 113 -11.28 -18.87 0.00
CA GLY A 113 -11.09 -18.37 1.37
C GLY A 113 -9.68 -17.86 1.66
N VAL A 114 -9.54 -17.15 2.79
CA VAL A 114 -8.29 -16.52 3.23
C VAL A 114 -7.17 -17.53 3.45
N PRO A 115 -7.38 -18.70 4.11
CA PRO A 115 -6.30 -19.67 4.35
C PRO A 115 -5.65 -20.21 3.07
N ALA A 116 -6.43 -20.42 2.01
CA ALA A 116 -5.93 -20.90 0.73
C ALA A 116 -5.26 -19.81 -0.12
N SER A 117 -5.40 -18.53 0.29
CA SER A 117 -4.99 -17.37 -0.50
C SER A 117 -3.78 -16.63 0.07
N VAL A 118 -3.12 -17.18 1.09
CA VAL A 118 -1.98 -16.52 1.78
C VAL A 118 -0.82 -16.20 0.85
N ASP A 119 -0.59 -17.00 -0.19
CA ASP A 119 0.39 -16.74 -1.25
C ASP A 119 0.07 -15.46 -2.03
N MET A 120 -1.18 -15.31 -2.47
CA MET A 120 -1.61 -14.13 -3.21
C MET A 120 -1.68 -12.88 -2.33
N ILE A 121 -2.09 -13.04 -1.07
CA ILE A 121 -2.06 -11.95 -0.08
C ILE A 121 -0.62 -11.46 0.12
N ALA A 122 0.34 -12.37 0.30
CA ALA A 122 1.74 -12.04 0.46
C ALA A 122 2.32 -11.35 -0.78
N ALA A 123 2.07 -11.91 -1.98
CA ALA A 123 2.51 -11.31 -3.25
C ALA A 123 1.97 -9.90 -3.44
N THR A 124 0.67 -9.70 -3.18
CA THR A 124 0.00 -8.41 -3.31
C THR A 124 0.57 -7.38 -2.33
N LYS A 125 0.71 -7.77 -1.06
CA LYS A 125 1.18 -6.91 0.03
C LYS A 125 2.62 -6.44 -0.17
N THR A 126 3.50 -7.26 -0.76
CA THR A 126 4.90 -6.89 -0.99
C THR A 126 5.10 -6.11 -2.30
N THR A 127 4.26 -6.34 -3.30
CA THR A 127 4.42 -5.74 -4.63
C THR A 127 3.76 -4.37 -4.73
N ILE A 128 2.49 -4.26 -4.29
CA ILE A 128 1.69 -3.05 -4.55
C ILE A 128 2.21 -1.82 -3.82
N PRO A 129 2.52 -1.84 -2.50
CA PRO A 129 3.05 -0.64 -1.84
C PRO A 129 4.34 -0.14 -2.46
N PHE A 130 5.21 -1.05 -2.91
CA PHE A 130 6.45 -0.70 -3.57
C PHE A 130 6.23 -0.06 -4.95
N LEU A 131 5.33 -0.61 -5.79
CA LEU A 131 4.98 -0.03 -7.08
C LEU A 131 4.33 1.34 -6.91
N VAL A 132 3.37 1.45 -6.00
CA VAL A 132 2.66 2.72 -5.73
C VAL A 132 3.62 3.80 -5.24
N GLN A 133 4.57 3.47 -4.38
CA GLN A 133 5.59 4.42 -3.94
C GLN A 133 6.38 4.98 -5.13
N LYS A 134 6.77 4.14 -6.09
CA LYS A 134 7.45 4.57 -7.33
C LYS A 134 6.58 5.44 -8.23
N VAL A 135 5.31 5.09 -8.37
CA VAL A 135 4.36 5.89 -9.16
C VAL A 135 4.20 7.27 -8.56
N ILE A 136 3.98 7.37 -7.25
CA ILE A 136 3.80 8.65 -6.56
C ILE A 136 5.08 9.49 -6.66
N ASP A 137 6.26 8.89 -6.49
CA ASP A 137 7.56 9.56 -6.62
C ASP A 137 7.71 10.25 -7.98
N ARG A 138 7.40 9.55 -9.08
CA ARG A 138 7.43 10.15 -10.43
C ARG A 138 6.40 11.27 -10.57
N CYS A 139 5.21 11.11 -10.01
CA CYS A 139 4.17 12.14 -10.05
C CYS A 139 4.60 13.39 -9.25
N MET A 140 5.24 13.22 -8.10
CA MET A 140 5.84 14.31 -7.32
C MET A 140 6.91 15.02 -8.13
N GLN A 141 7.78 14.28 -8.83
CA GLN A 141 8.83 14.86 -9.67
C GLN A 141 8.25 15.72 -10.80
N ILE A 142 7.16 15.30 -11.43
CA ILE A 142 6.45 16.09 -12.47
C ILE A 142 5.86 17.39 -11.89
N HIS A 143 5.47 17.40 -10.61
CA HIS A 143 4.96 18.60 -9.93
C HIS A 143 6.09 19.54 -9.49
N GLY A 144 7.33 19.05 -9.39
CA GLY A 144 8.46 19.80 -8.83
C GLY A 144 8.25 20.05 -7.34
N ALA A 145 8.72 21.20 -6.82
CA ALA A 145 8.59 21.54 -5.41
C ALA A 145 7.13 21.48 -4.89
N GLY A 146 6.14 21.80 -5.73
CA GLY A 146 4.72 21.71 -5.37
C GLY A 146 4.30 20.30 -4.95
N GLY A 147 4.91 19.25 -5.50
CA GLY A 147 4.63 17.85 -5.10
C GLY A 147 5.01 17.50 -3.67
N LEU A 148 5.79 18.36 -3.01
CA LEU A 148 6.22 18.20 -1.61
C LEU A 148 5.38 19.03 -0.63
N THR A 149 4.46 19.85 -1.14
CA THR A 149 3.60 20.73 -0.33
C THR A 149 2.26 20.07 -0.02
N GLU A 150 1.53 20.67 0.93
CA GLU A 150 0.17 20.26 1.29
C GLU A 150 -0.88 20.63 0.22
N ASP A 151 -0.52 21.40 -0.81
CA ASP A 151 -1.41 21.70 -1.94
C ASP A 151 -1.81 20.45 -2.74
N TYR A 152 -0.99 19.41 -2.64
CA TYR A 152 -1.22 18.10 -3.25
C TYR A 152 -1.09 16.98 -2.23
N MET A 153 -1.88 15.93 -2.38
CA MET A 153 -1.88 14.77 -1.49
C MET A 153 -0.63 13.86 -1.61
N MET A 154 0.30 14.19 -2.51
CA MET A 154 1.32 13.24 -2.94
C MET A 154 2.36 12.93 -1.86
N ALA A 155 2.81 13.93 -1.11
CA ALA A 155 3.80 13.72 -0.04
C ALA A 155 3.25 12.81 1.07
N GLU A 156 2.00 13.03 1.47
CA GLU A 156 1.28 12.16 2.41
C GLU A 156 1.09 10.75 1.85
N ALA A 157 0.62 10.64 0.62
CA ALA A 157 0.40 9.34 -0.04
C ALA A 157 1.71 8.55 -0.23
N TYR A 158 2.82 9.24 -0.54
CA TYR A 158 4.15 8.63 -0.60
C TYR A 158 4.58 8.06 0.74
N ASN A 159 4.44 8.85 1.81
CA ASN A 159 4.75 8.42 3.17
C ASN A 159 3.86 7.24 3.59
N TYR A 160 2.57 7.28 3.28
CA TYR A 160 1.64 6.19 3.55
C TYR A 160 2.00 4.90 2.77
N ALA A 161 2.38 5.01 1.50
CA ALA A 161 2.85 3.87 0.72
C ALA A 161 4.13 3.26 1.33
N ARG A 162 5.06 4.09 1.82
CA ARG A 162 6.25 3.64 2.52
C ARG A 162 5.91 2.95 3.85
N TRP A 163 4.98 3.52 4.62
CA TRP A 163 4.49 2.96 5.86
C TRP A 163 3.84 1.58 5.64
N CYS A 164 3.02 1.42 4.60
CA CYS A 164 2.38 0.16 4.26
C CYS A 164 3.36 -0.99 3.99
N ARG A 165 4.64 -0.72 3.74
CA ARG A 165 5.70 -1.73 3.60
C ARG A 165 6.19 -2.29 4.94
N GLN A 166 5.78 -1.67 6.06
CA GLN A 166 6.07 -2.11 7.44
C GLN A 166 4.80 -2.64 8.13
N ALA A 167 3.68 -1.94 7.96
CA ALA A 167 2.41 -2.28 8.59
C ALA A 167 1.92 -3.67 8.20
N ASP A 168 1.24 -4.34 9.11
CA ASP A 168 0.66 -5.69 8.91
C ASP A 168 1.69 -6.76 8.52
N GLY A 169 2.93 -6.55 8.88
CA GLY A 169 4.10 -7.37 8.56
C GLY A 169 4.99 -6.72 7.48
N PRO A 170 6.30 -6.58 7.75
CA PRO A 170 7.23 -6.00 6.79
C PRO A 170 7.39 -6.88 5.55
N ASP A 171 7.84 -6.25 4.44
CA ASP A 171 8.03 -6.91 3.13
C ASP A 171 8.77 -8.25 3.26
N GLN A 172 9.85 -8.30 4.07
CA GLN A 172 10.71 -9.49 4.21
C GLN A 172 9.98 -10.69 4.83
N VAL A 173 9.08 -10.45 5.79
CA VAL A 173 8.29 -11.52 6.41
C VAL A 173 7.38 -12.19 5.38
N HIS A 174 6.70 -11.38 4.58
CA HIS A 174 5.82 -11.90 3.53
C HIS A 174 6.60 -12.56 2.39
N GLN A 175 7.73 -11.98 1.97
CA GLN A 175 8.59 -12.53 0.93
C GLN A 175 9.19 -13.88 1.33
N MET A 176 9.67 -14.00 2.58
CA MET A 176 10.19 -15.25 3.13
C MET A 176 9.12 -16.35 3.12
N ALA A 177 7.93 -16.04 3.63
CA ALA A 177 6.82 -17.00 3.69
C ALA A 177 6.37 -17.42 2.29
N LEU A 178 6.22 -16.46 1.36
CA LEU A 178 5.84 -16.72 -0.02
C LEU A 178 6.90 -17.56 -0.74
N GLY A 179 8.18 -17.19 -0.61
CA GLY A 179 9.28 -17.93 -1.22
C GLY A 179 9.32 -19.38 -0.77
N LYS A 180 9.17 -19.63 0.55
CA LYS A 180 9.06 -20.98 1.09
C LYS A 180 7.90 -21.76 0.47
N GLN A 181 6.68 -21.18 0.44
CA GLN A 181 5.51 -21.84 -0.13
C GLN A 181 5.69 -22.21 -1.61
N ILE A 182 6.36 -21.36 -2.40
CA ILE A 182 6.61 -21.64 -3.81
C ILE A 182 7.61 -22.79 -3.94
N ILE A 183 8.71 -22.78 -3.18
CA ILE A 183 9.72 -23.83 -3.19
C ILE A 183 9.10 -25.18 -2.79
N ASP A 184 8.30 -25.21 -1.73
CA ASP A 184 7.65 -26.42 -1.22
C ASP A 184 6.71 -27.10 -2.26
N ARG A 185 6.18 -26.35 -3.25
CA ARG A 185 5.35 -26.91 -4.35
C ARG A 185 6.15 -27.80 -5.29
N PHE A 186 7.48 -27.68 -5.31
CA PHE A 186 8.38 -28.42 -6.18
C PHE A 186 9.30 -29.38 -5.41
N SER A 187 9.15 -29.48 -4.09
CA SER A 187 9.79 -30.53 -3.29
C SER A 187 8.95 -31.80 -3.42
N GLY A 188 9.45 -32.73 -4.24
CA GLY A 188 8.84 -34.04 -4.46
C GLY A 188 8.84 -34.92 -3.22
#